data_6c6f34e2486e2d25d30c5f0e1823fcb1
#
_entry.id   6c6f34e2486e2d25d30c5f0e1823fcb1
#
_cell.length_a   1.000
_cell.length_b   1.000
_cell.length_c   1.000
_cell.angle_alpha   90.00
_cell.angle_beta   90.00
_cell.angle_gamma   90.00
#
_symmetry.space_group_name_H-M   'P 1'
#
loop_
_entity.id
_entity.type
_entity.pdbx_description
1 polymer ?
#
loop_
_entity_poly.entity_id
_entity_poly.type
_entity_poly.pdbx_seq_one_letter_code
_entity_poly.pdbx_strand_id
1 'polypeptide(L)'
;VGLFGWLRTKGKEPSTPSKMAWGIVIAGLSSVVMVFACLSTNIYENKVSSAWIFASYGVFTISELFLSPIGLSLVSKVSPKRFTALMMGGWMLTTSLGGKISGILAGFWDRFDDKAIFFGISATAAIIAGLALFPLTKKLNKVVVEAAASDD
;
A
#
# COMPACT_ATOMS: atom_id res chain seq x y z
N VAL A 1 -7.01 12.52 8.31
CA VAL A 1 -8.44 12.84 8.49
C VAL A 1 -8.80 14.14 7.75
N GLY A 2 -7.96 15.20 7.77
CA GLY A 2 -8.26 16.50 7.14
C GLY A 2 -8.40 16.47 5.61
N LEU A 3 -7.53 15.75 4.89
CA LEU A 3 -7.52 15.72 3.42
C LEU A 3 -8.81 15.10 2.84
N PHE A 4 -9.24 13.97 3.39
CA PHE A 4 -10.47 13.30 2.94
C PHE A 4 -11.72 14.05 3.38
N GLY A 5 -11.72 14.69 4.56
CA GLY A 5 -12.78 15.58 4.97
C GLY A 5 -12.97 16.73 3.99
N TRP A 6 -11.87 17.35 3.54
CA TRP A 6 -11.91 18.42 2.55
C TRP A 6 -12.34 17.94 1.16
N LEU A 7 -11.91 16.74 0.72
CA LEU A 7 -12.37 16.13 -0.54
C LEU A 7 -13.85 15.76 -0.49
N ARG A 8 -14.35 15.35 0.67
CA ARG A 8 -15.76 15.06 0.89
C ARG A 8 -16.65 16.30 0.74
N THR A 9 -16.22 17.45 1.26
CA THR A 9 -16.94 18.71 1.11
C THR A 9 -17.02 19.18 -0.34
N LYS A 10 -16.09 18.75 -1.20
CA LYS A 10 -16.09 19.02 -2.65
C LYS A 10 -16.80 17.95 -3.50
N GLY A 11 -17.43 16.94 -2.90
CA GLY A 11 -18.13 15.86 -3.62
C GLY A 11 -17.22 14.97 -4.47
N LYS A 12 -15.89 15.02 -4.26
CA LYS A 12 -14.86 14.28 -5.01
C LYS A 12 -14.17 13.21 -4.17
N GLU A 13 -14.83 12.71 -3.12
CA GLU A 13 -14.24 11.68 -2.29
C GLU A 13 -14.13 10.36 -3.08
N PRO A 14 -12.91 9.79 -3.26
CA PRO A 14 -12.74 8.50 -3.91
C PRO A 14 -13.35 7.38 -3.07
N SER A 15 -13.87 6.35 -3.73
CA SER A 15 -14.41 5.17 -3.04
C SER A 15 -13.37 4.49 -2.15
N THR A 16 -13.82 3.78 -1.12
CA THR A 16 -12.94 3.06 -0.19
C THR A 16 -11.93 2.16 -0.90
N PRO A 17 -12.32 1.32 -1.90
CA PRO A 17 -11.36 0.54 -2.66
C PRO A 17 -10.37 1.39 -3.48
N SER A 18 -10.80 2.55 -4.00
CA SER A 18 -9.91 3.45 -4.73
C SER A 18 -8.85 4.07 -3.83
N LYS A 19 -9.20 4.40 -2.57
CA LYS A 19 -8.22 4.88 -1.57
C LYS A 19 -7.15 3.83 -1.28
N MET A 20 -7.53 2.55 -1.22
CA MET A 20 -6.57 1.45 -1.03
C MET A 20 -5.64 1.29 -2.24
N ALA A 21 -6.17 1.38 -3.48
CA ALA A 21 -5.35 1.32 -4.69
C ALA A 21 -4.31 2.46 -4.72
N TRP A 22 -4.71 3.68 -4.36
CA TRP A 22 -3.78 4.79 -4.20
C TRP A 22 -2.73 4.54 -3.11
N GLY A 23 -3.12 3.94 -1.99
CA GLY A 23 -2.19 3.54 -0.93
C GLY A 23 -1.07 2.65 -1.48
N ILE A 24 -1.40 1.62 -2.26
CA ILE A 24 -0.40 0.71 -2.83
C ILE A 24 0.51 1.43 -3.84
N VAL A 25 -0.03 2.33 -4.67
CA VAL A 25 0.79 3.14 -5.58
C VAL A 25 1.77 4.03 -4.80
N ILE A 26 1.32 4.66 -3.72
CA ILE A 26 2.18 5.49 -2.85
C ILE A 26 3.26 4.62 -2.18
N ALA A 27 2.95 3.37 -1.78
CA ALA A 27 3.97 2.42 -1.31
C ALA A 27 5.04 2.16 -2.37
N GLY A 28 4.63 1.96 -3.63
CA GLY A 28 5.57 1.84 -4.75
C GLY A 28 6.44 3.07 -4.92
N LEU A 29 5.89 4.28 -4.76
CA LEU A 29 6.64 5.53 -4.84
C LEU A 29 7.70 5.65 -3.73
N SER A 30 7.47 5.10 -2.53
CA SER A 30 8.49 5.08 -1.48
C SER A 30 9.73 4.30 -1.91
N SER A 31 9.55 3.19 -2.63
CA SER A 31 10.65 2.40 -3.20
C SER A 31 11.36 3.15 -4.34
N VAL A 32 10.63 3.95 -5.13
CA VAL A 32 11.23 4.82 -6.16
C VAL A 32 12.16 5.86 -5.52
N VAL A 33 11.80 6.41 -4.36
CA VAL A 33 12.69 7.33 -3.62
C VAL A 33 14.01 6.64 -3.28
N MET A 34 13.99 5.35 -2.90
CA MET A 34 15.22 4.59 -2.65
C MET A 34 16.01 4.30 -3.92
N VAL A 35 15.34 4.09 -5.07
CA VAL A 35 16.03 3.99 -6.37
C VAL A 35 16.81 5.28 -6.66
N PHE A 36 16.17 6.44 -6.49
CA PHE A 36 16.86 7.73 -6.67
C PHE A 36 18.02 7.90 -5.69
N ALA A 37 17.87 7.47 -4.44
CA ALA A 37 18.96 7.50 -3.47
C ALA A 37 20.17 6.68 -3.96
N CYS A 38 19.91 5.47 -4.49
CA CYS A 38 20.95 4.61 -5.04
C CYS A 38 21.63 5.19 -6.27
N LEU A 39 20.87 5.83 -7.15
CA LEU A 39 21.39 6.43 -8.40
C LEU A 39 22.12 7.77 -8.15
N SER A 40 21.72 8.52 -7.12
CA SER A 40 22.30 9.83 -6.80
C SER A 40 23.66 9.77 -6.13
N THR A 41 24.07 8.59 -5.65
CA THR A 41 25.30 8.40 -4.90
C THR A 41 26.02 7.16 -5.40
N ASN A 42 27.31 7.26 -5.72
CA ASN A 42 28.16 6.09 -5.93
C ASN A 42 28.26 5.34 -4.59
N ILE A 43 27.40 4.34 -4.42
CA ILE A 43 27.22 3.57 -3.17
C ILE A 43 28.54 2.92 -2.72
N TYR A 44 29.44 2.71 -3.66
CA TYR A 44 30.75 2.08 -3.41
C TYR A 44 31.79 3.07 -2.85
N GLU A 45 31.61 4.37 -3.06
CA GLU A 45 32.60 5.40 -2.65
C GLU A 45 32.11 6.31 -1.53
N ASN A 46 30.79 6.56 -1.44
CA ASN A 46 30.23 7.49 -0.46
C ASN A 46 29.00 6.92 0.24
N LYS A 47 28.88 7.16 1.54
CA LYS A 47 27.68 6.81 2.32
C LYS A 47 26.50 7.68 1.86
N VAL A 48 25.39 7.03 1.51
CA VAL A 48 24.14 7.71 1.19
C VAL A 48 23.64 8.45 2.43
N SER A 49 23.16 9.69 2.26
CA SER A 49 22.61 10.46 3.36
C SER A 49 21.39 9.77 3.98
N SER A 50 21.32 9.72 5.29
CA SER A 50 20.17 9.19 6.03
C SER A 50 18.85 9.90 5.71
N ALA A 51 18.92 11.12 5.17
CA ALA A 51 17.72 11.87 4.75
C ALA A 51 16.86 11.10 3.71
N TRP A 52 17.48 10.33 2.82
CA TRP A 52 16.77 9.50 1.85
C TRP A 52 15.93 8.41 2.51
N ILE A 53 16.45 7.81 3.59
CA ILE A 53 15.75 6.79 4.37
C ILE A 53 14.53 7.43 5.04
N PHE A 54 14.70 8.58 5.67
CA PHE A 54 13.58 9.30 6.29
C PHE A 54 12.52 9.73 5.27
N ALA A 55 12.94 10.20 4.09
CA ALA A 55 12.02 10.57 3.02
C ALA A 55 11.22 9.35 2.52
N SER A 56 11.88 8.23 2.23
CA SER A 56 11.24 6.99 1.80
C SER A 56 10.28 6.47 2.87
N TYR A 57 10.71 6.45 4.13
CA TYR A 57 9.88 5.99 5.24
C TYR A 57 8.67 6.90 5.47
N GLY A 58 8.83 8.22 5.31
CA GLY A 58 7.73 9.18 5.36
C GLY A 58 6.66 8.91 4.31
N VAL A 59 7.08 8.66 3.06
CA VAL A 59 6.16 8.31 1.96
C VAL A 59 5.49 6.96 2.25
N PHE A 60 6.24 5.98 2.75
CA PHE A 60 5.70 4.67 3.10
C PHE A 60 4.66 4.76 4.23
N THR A 61 4.91 5.55 5.26
CA THR A 61 3.96 5.78 6.36
C THR A 61 2.64 6.38 5.87
N ILE A 62 2.71 7.31 4.91
CA ILE A 62 1.49 7.85 4.28
C ILE A 62 0.71 6.73 3.58
N SER A 63 1.38 5.86 2.84
CA SER A 63 0.75 4.68 2.21
C SER A 63 0.08 3.78 3.24
N GLU A 64 0.74 3.52 4.36
CA GLU A 64 0.22 2.68 5.43
C GLU A 64 -1.05 3.25 6.07
N LEU A 65 -1.12 4.57 6.23
CA LEU A 65 -2.33 5.26 6.71
C LEU A 65 -3.52 5.11 5.74
N PHE A 66 -3.26 4.89 4.45
CA PHE A 66 -4.31 4.60 3.48
C PHE A 66 -4.73 3.14 3.48
N LEU A 67 -3.84 2.21 3.77
CA LEU A 67 -4.09 0.78 3.67
C LEU A 67 -4.67 0.20 4.96
N SER A 68 -4.02 0.43 6.11
CA SER A 68 -4.35 -0.25 7.35
C SER A 68 -5.73 0.11 7.89
N PRO A 69 -6.08 1.38 8.18
CA PRO A 69 -7.38 1.71 8.75
C PRO A 69 -8.52 1.56 7.73
N ILE A 70 -8.26 1.87 6.46
CA ILE A 70 -9.28 1.78 5.41
C ILE A 70 -9.57 0.32 5.08
N GLY A 71 -8.54 -0.53 5.00
CA GLY A 71 -8.69 -1.96 4.75
C GLY A 71 -9.47 -2.66 5.86
N LEU A 72 -9.14 -2.38 7.12
CA LEU A 72 -9.84 -2.94 8.26
C LEU A 72 -11.32 -2.51 8.30
N SER A 73 -11.59 -1.22 8.03
CA SER A 73 -12.94 -0.69 7.92
C SER A 73 -13.72 -1.32 6.75
N LEU A 74 -13.05 -1.56 5.61
CA LEU A 74 -13.68 -2.23 4.47
C LEU A 74 -14.08 -3.65 4.82
N VAL A 75 -13.17 -4.43 5.40
CA VAL A 75 -13.44 -5.82 5.81
C VAL A 75 -14.61 -5.89 6.79
N SER A 76 -14.66 -5.01 7.79
CA SER A 76 -15.76 -5.02 8.76
C SER A 76 -17.12 -4.65 8.14
N LYS A 77 -17.14 -3.78 7.14
CA LYS A 77 -18.38 -3.34 6.46
C LYS A 77 -18.93 -4.35 5.46
N VAL A 78 -18.04 -5.07 4.78
CA VAL A 78 -18.45 -6.05 3.75
C VAL A 78 -18.73 -7.44 4.35
N SER A 79 -18.25 -7.69 5.57
CA SER A 79 -18.42 -8.99 6.24
C SER A 79 -19.80 -9.12 6.87
N PRO A 80 -20.51 -10.23 6.64
CA PRO A 80 -21.71 -10.54 7.41
C PRO A 80 -21.39 -10.54 8.92
N LYS A 81 -22.27 -10.01 9.74
CA LYS A 81 -22.07 -9.86 11.22
C LYS A 81 -21.59 -11.13 11.90
N ARG A 82 -22.08 -12.29 11.40
CA ARG A 82 -21.71 -13.61 11.92
C ARG A 82 -20.24 -13.98 11.67
N PHE A 83 -19.61 -13.49 10.60
CA PHE A 83 -18.27 -13.87 10.16
C PHE A 83 -17.24 -12.75 10.25
N THR A 84 -17.61 -11.58 10.78
CA THR A 84 -16.72 -10.41 10.83
C THR A 84 -15.39 -10.70 11.51
N ALA A 85 -15.41 -11.42 12.65
CA ALA A 85 -14.18 -11.79 13.37
C ALA A 85 -13.26 -12.70 12.52
N LEU A 86 -13.84 -13.65 11.80
CA LEU A 86 -13.10 -14.56 10.92
C LEU A 86 -12.47 -13.81 9.74
N MET A 87 -13.22 -12.89 9.14
CA MET A 87 -12.73 -12.06 8.02
C MET A 87 -11.64 -11.10 8.46
N MET A 88 -11.75 -10.52 9.66
CA MET A 88 -10.68 -9.70 10.25
C MET A 88 -9.43 -10.52 10.55
N GLY A 89 -9.59 -11.75 11.06
CA GLY A 89 -8.48 -12.70 11.22
C GLY A 89 -7.81 -13.03 9.88
N GLY A 90 -8.59 -13.25 8.82
CA GLY A 90 -8.11 -13.42 7.45
C GLY A 90 -7.30 -12.22 6.96
N TRP A 91 -7.76 -11.00 7.23
CA TRP A 91 -7.00 -9.78 6.91
C TRP A 91 -5.64 -9.76 7.61
N MET A 92 -5.57 -10.07 8.89
CA MET A 92 -4.31 -10.15 9.64
C MET A 92 -3.39 -11.26 9.09
N LEU A 93 -3.97 -12.38 8.66
CA LEU A 93 -3.21 -13.46 8.03
C LEU A 93 -2.56 -13.03 6.72
N THR A 94 -3.25 -12.26 5.87
CA THR A 94 -2.69 -11.74 4.62
C THR A 94 -1.52 -10.78 4.90
N THR A 95 -1.61 -9.96 5.93
CA THR A 95 -0.54 -9.06 6.37
C THR A 95 0.69 -9.86 6.83
N SER A 96 0.48 -10.92 7.60
CA SER A 96 1.56 -11.82 8.06
C SER A 96 2.24 -12.56 6.89
N LEU A 97 1.46 -13.04 5.93
CA LEU A 97 1.98 -13.67 4.71
C LEU A 97 2.79 -12.68 3.86
N GLY A 98 2.29 -11.45 3.72
CA GLY A 98 3.00 -10.39 3.03
C GLY A 98 4.35 -10.08 3.69
N GLY A 99 4.39 -9.99 5.02
CA GLY A 99 5.62 -9.81 5.79
C GLY A 99 6.62 -10.95 5.56
N LYS A 100 6.15 -12.20 5.54
CA LYS A 100 7.00 -13.37 5.27
C LYS A 100 7.59 -13.33 3.85
N ILE A 101 6.77 -13.02 2.85
CA ILE A 101 7.22 -12.89 1.45
C ILE A 101 8.25 -11.76 1.35
N SER A 102 7.99 -10.62 1.98
CA SER A 102 8.94 -9.49 2.03
C SER A 102 10.27 -9.88 2.68
N GLY A 103 10.24 -10.65 3.77
CA GLY A 103 11.45 -11.17 4.41
C GLY A 103 12.25 -12.12 3.50
N ILE A 104 11.57 -12.99 2.74
CA ILE A 104 12.24 -13.86 1.75
C ILE A 104 12.88 -13.00 0.65
N LEU A 105 12.16 -12.00 0.14
CA LEU A 105 12.70 -11.08 -0.88
C LEU A 105 13.91 -10.30 -0.34
N ALA A 106 13.87 -9.86 0.92
CA ALA A 106 15.00 -9.20 1.57
C ALA A 106 16.23 -10.10 1.66
N GLY A 107 16.04 -11.42 1.78
CA GLY A 107 17.15 -12.41 1.76
C GLY A 107 17.91 -12.48 0.42
N PHE A 108 17.33 -11.95 -0.66
CA PHE A 108 18.02 -11.82 -1.94
C PHE A 108 18.86 -10.54 -2.07
N TRP A 109 18.86 -9.69 -1.05
CA TRP A 109 19.57 -8.40 -1.05
C TRP A 109 21.04 -8.51 -1.49
N ASP A 110 21.75 -9.52 -0.96
CA ASP A 110 23.17 -9.70 -1.25
C ASP A 110 23.45 -10.27 -2.65
N ARG A 111 22.40 -10.76 -3.35
CA ARG A 111 22.54 -11.30 -4.71
C ARG A 111 22.52 -10.21 -5.79
N PHE A 112 22.07 -9.02 -5.46
CA PHE A 112 22.06 -7.90 -6.38
C PHE A 112 23.28 -7.01 -6.13
N ASP A 113 24.19 -6.94 -7.08
CA ASP A 113 25.32 -6.02 -7.04
C ASP A 113 24.82 -4.57 -7.05
N ASP A 114 23.85 -4.27 -7.91
CA ASP A 114 23.20 -2.96 -7.95
C ASP A 114 21.92 -2.94 -7.10
N LYS A 115 21.97 -2.21 -5.99
CA LYS A 115 20.84 -2.07 -5.05
C LYS A 115 19.67 -1.29 -5.65
N ALA A 116 19.92 -0.44 -6.67
CA ALA A 116 18.87 0.25 -7.40
C ALA A 116 17.94 -0.73 -8.13
N ILE A 117 18.47 -1.83 -8.65
CA ILE A 117 17.68 -2.88 -9.30
C ILE A 117 16.73 -3.54 -8.31
N PHE A 118 17.19 -3.85 -7.11
CA PHE A 118 16.37 -4.45 -6.06
C PHE A 118 15.16 -3.56 -5.69
N PHE A 119 15.40 -2.29 -5.44
CA PHE A 119 14.33 -1.32 -5.16
C PHE A 119 13.46 -1.07 -6.39
N GLY A 120 14.03 -1.08 -7.59
CA GLY A 120 13.31 -0.93 -8.85
C GLY A 120 12.29 -2.04 -9.09
N ILE A 121 12.67 -3.29 -8.83
CA ILE A 121 11.76 -4.45 -8.92
C ILE A 121 10.61 -4.29 -7.91
N SER A 122 10.93 -3.93 -6.67
CA SER A 122 9.93 -3.74 -5.62
C SER A 122 8.96 -2.59 -5.96
N ALA A 123 9.48 -1.47 -6.45
CA ALA A 123 8.69 -0.32 -6.89
C ALA A 123 7.74 -0.69 -8.04
N THR A 124 8.29 -1.36 -9.06
CA THR A 124 7.53 -1.77 -10.25
C THR A 124 6.41 -2.74 -9.87
N ALA A 125 6.71 -3.75 -9.04
CA ALA A 125 5.73 -4.72 -8.58
C ALA A 125 4.59 -4.04 -7.79
N ALA A 126 4.91 -3.13 -6.87
CA ALA A 126 3.92 -2.41 -6.08
C ALA A 126 3.04 -1.48 -6.97
N ILE A 127 3.65 -0.75 -7.89
CA ILE A 127 2.92 0.15 -8.81
C ILE A 127 1.99 -0.66 -9.72
N ILE A 128 2.47 -1.76 -10.31
CA ILE A 128 1.64 -2.64 -11.14
C ILE A 128 0.48 -3.22 -10.33
N ALA A 129 0.73 -3.69 -9.11
CA ALA A 129 -0.32 -4.20 -8.23
C ALA A 129 -1.37 -3.11 -7.90
N GLY A 130 -0.94 -1.89 -7.58
CA GLY A 130 -1.82 -0.75 -7.33
C GLY A 130 -2.66 -0.40 -8.56
N LEU A 131 -2.03 -0.32 -9.75
CA LEU A 131 -2.72 -0.03 -11.01
C LEU A 131 -3.70 -1.14 -11.40
N ALA A 132 -3.34 -2.41 -11.19
CA ALA A 132 -4.21 -3.55 -11.47
C ALA A 132 -5.47 -3.58 -10.57
N LEU A 133 -5.42 -2.93 -9.40
CA LEU A 133 -6.58 -2.80 -8.53
C LEU A 133 -7.61 -1.77 -9.05
N PHE A 134 -7.21 -0.75 -9.82
CA PHE A 134 -8.14 0.29 -10.26
C PHE A 134 -9.36 -0.24 -11.05
N PRO A 135 -9.25 -1.14 -12.02
CA PRO A 135 -10.42 -1.71 -12.68
C PRO A 135 -11.31 -2.53 -11.71
N LEU A 136 -10.71 -3.15 -10.68
CA LEU A 136 -11.46 -3.88 -9.67
C LEU A 136 -12.19 -2.96 -8.69
N THR A 137 -11.75 -1.72 -8.50
CA THR A 137 -12.37 -0.79 -7.54
C THR A 137 -13.83 -0.53 -7.85
N LYS A 138 -14.21 -0.49 -9.14
CA LYS A 138 -15.61 -0.31 -9.56
C LYS A 138 -16.49 -1.47 -9.11
N LYS A 139 -16.02 -2.72 -9.29
CA LYS A 139 -16.74 -3.93 -8.86
C LYS A 139 -16.82 -4.01 -7.34
N LEU A 140 -15.70 -3.76 -6.66
CA LEU A 140 -15.65 -3.77 -5.19
C LEU A 140 -16.54 -2.70 -4.58
N ASN A 141 -16.58 -1.49 -5.16
CA ASN A 141 -17.44 -0.43 -4.66
C ASN A 141 -18.92 -0.80 -4.75
N LYS A 142 -19.34 -1.51 -5.81
CA LYS A 142 -20.70 -2.02 -5.95
C LYS A 142 -21.07 -2.96 -4.81
N VAL A 143 -20.20 -3.91 -4.50
CA VAL A 143 -20.37 -4.85 -3.38
C VAL A 143 -20.43 -4.13 -2.03
N VAL A 144 -19.60 -3.11 -1.83
CA VAL A 144 -19.61 -2.30 -0.58
C VAL A 144 -20.92 -1.56 -0.42
N VAL A 145 -21.47 -0.99 -1.48
CA VAL A 145 -22.77 -0.27 -1.44
C VAL A 145 -23.92 -1.25 -1.21
N GLU A 146 -23.90 -2.41 -1.88
CA GLU A 146 -24.93 -3.46 -1.68
C GLU A 146 -24.90 -4.02 -0.25
N ALA A 147 -23.70 -4.26 0.31
CA ALA A 147 -23.55 -4.71 1.70
C ALA A 147 -24.05 -3.67 2.71
N ALA A 148 -23.81 -2.39 2.46
CA ALA A 148 -24.31 -1.32 3.31
C ALA A 148 -25.85 -1.18 3.27
N ALA A 149 -26.46 -1.45 2.11
CA ALA A 149 -27.92 -1.41 1.94
C ALA A 149 -28.65 -2.62 2.54
N SER A 150 -27.95 -3.71 2.81
CA SER A 150 -28.53 -4.92 3.43
C SER A 150 -28.48 -4.92 4.96
N ASP A 151 -27.83 -3.95 5.58
CA ASP A 151 -27.72 -3.78 7.05
C ASP A 151 -28.76 -2.82 7.64
N ASP A 152 -29.51 -2.10 6.78
CA ASP A 152 -30.68 -1.26 7.11
C ASP A 152 -31.99 -2.06 6.93
#